data_c13dfa487aed275e4f542f27457bd441
#
_entry.id   c13dfa487aed275e4f542f27457bd441
#
_cell.length_a   1.000
_cell.length_b   1.000
_cell.length_c   1.000
_cell.angle_alpha   90.00
_cell.angle_beta   90.00
_cell.angle_gamma   90.00
#
_symmetry.space_group_name_H-M   'P 1'
#
loop_
_entity.id
_entity.type
_entity.pdbx_description
1 polymer ?
#
loop_
_entity_poly.entity_id
_entity_poly.type
_entity_poly.pdbx_seq_one_letter_code
_entity_poly.pdbx_strand_id
1 'polypeptide(L)'
;MACLGIDDTGRQTSRKKTTRTRVAMTVEHSLRHRKSCRAFLDRPVDGKLLRTIIEQASRAPSNGNLQPWQLFILTGDALASLKAATRDTVAQNQPLSTPEYAVYPKPLKTVFDARRFAIGEDIYRVLGIAREDKASRRAQFAKNALMFNAPVGVFAYIDRSLSYGQWMDLGMFLQSLMLLCEDHGIASCAQGYWTFFHDNVRAATGAPDDLMLACGLAIGFEDTDAPINRVHSARAKIDEFATFID
;
A
#
# COMPACT_ATOMS: atom_id res chain seq x y z
N MET A 1 3.43 -11.42 -34.50
CA MET A 1 3.58 -10.75 -35.79
C MET A 1 4.45 -9.50 -35.58
N ALA A 2 5.65 -9.51 -36.17
CA ALA A 2 6.57 -8.38 -36.07
C ALA A 2 6.29 -7.45 -37.27
N CYS A 3 5.99 -6.19 -37.02
CA CYS A 3 5.90 -5.18 -38.07
C CYS A 3 7.32 -4.83 -38.56
N LEU A 4 7.60 -5.13 -39.78
CA LEU A 4 8.80 -4.72 -40.52
C LEU A 4 8.54 -3.30 -41.07
N GLY A 5 9.31 -2.32 -40.65
CA GLY A 5 9.38 -1.01 -41.31
C GLY A 5 10.50 -1.01 -42.35
N ILE A 6 10.25 -0.45 -43.50
CA ILE A 6 11.22 -0.28 -44.61
C ILE A 6 11.58 1.20 -44.65
N ASP A 7 12.89 1.56 -44.71
CA ASP A 7 13.35 2.93 -44.95
C ASP A 7 13.43 3.25 -46.44
N ASP A 8 13.58 4.53 -46.79
CA ASP A 8 13.61 5.03 -48.17
C ASP A 8 14.79 4.51 -49.03
N THR A 9 15.67 3.67 -48.45
CA THR A 9 16.82 3.06 -49.15
C THR A 9 16.67 1.53 -49.33
N GLY A 10 15.49 0.95 -48.97
CA GLY A 10 15.21 -0.48 -49.14
C GLY A 10 15.97 -1.42 -48.20
N ARG A 11 16.57 -0.91 -47.10
CA ARG A 11 17.31 -1.69 -46.12
C ARG A 11 16.39 -2.08 -44.95
N GLN A 12 16.25 -3.35 -44.71
CA GLN A 12 15.53 -3.86 -43.52
C GLN A 12 16.30 -3.54 -42.25
N THR A 13 15.79 -2.61 -41.46
CA THR A 13 16.31 -2.35 -40.11
C THR A 13 15.58 -3.22 -39.08
N SER A 14 16.21 -4.30 -38.70
CA SER A 14 15.78 -5.10 -37.56
C SER A 14 15.99 -4.30 -36.25
N ARG A 15 14.93 -3.69 -35.72
CA ARG A 15 14.94 -3.18 -34.33
C ARG A 15 15.03 -4.39 -33.40
N LYS A 16 16.23 -4.73 -32.96
CA LYS A 16 16.47 -5.65 -31.86
C LYS A 16 15.75 -5.04 -30.62
N LYS A 17 14.66 -5.66 -30.18
CA LYS A 17 14.11 -5.42 -28.84
C LYS A 17 15.20 -5.82 -27.85
N THR A 18 15.93 -4.85 -27.33
CA THR A 18 16.85 -5.04 -26.21
C THR A 18 15.99 -5.37 -24.99
N THR A 19 15.81 -6.66 -24.74
CA THR A 19 15.28 -7.12 -23.45
C THR A 19 16.34 -6.75 -22.42
N ARG A 20 16.14 -5.63 -21.73
CA ARG A 20 16.94 -5.29 -20.56
C ARG A 20 16.75 -6.42 -19.55
N THR A 21 17.76 -7.26 -19.40
CA THR A 21 17.80 -8.27 -18.34
C THR A 21 17.69 -7.49 -17.01
N ARG A 22 16.57 -7.66 -16.31
CA ARG A 22 16.36 -7.06 -15.01
C ARG A 22 17.36 -7.69 -14.04
N VAL A 23 18.25 -6.91 -13.46
CA VAL A 23 19.04 -7.34 -12.31
C VAL A 23 18.08 -7.42 -11.13
N ALA A 24 17.89 -8.62 -10.57
CA ALA A 24 17.07 -8.80 -9.37
C ALA A 24 17.67 -7.98 -8.23
N MET A 25 16.83 -7.19 -7.55
CA MET A 25 17.26 -6.44 -6.37
C MET A 25 17.40 -7.41 -5.18
N THR A 26 18.34 -7.13 -4.29
CA THR A 26 18.50 -7.94 -3.07
C THR A 26 17.38 -7.60 -2.09
N VAL A 27 17.04 -8.55 -1.19
CA VAL A 27 16.10 -8.31 -0.09
C VAL A 27 16.52 -7.10 0.74
N GLU A 28 17.82 -6.94 0.99
CA GLU A 28 18.38 -5.79 1.71
C GLU A 28 18.08 -4.47 0.97
N HIS A 29 18.25 -4.45 -0.33
CA HIS A 29 17.92 -3.28 -1.15
C HIS A 29 16.44 -2.91 -1.02
N SER A 30 15.54 -3.89 -1.22
CA SER A 30 14.10 -3.65 -1.11
C SER A 30 13.69 -3.18 0.29
N LEU A 31 14.29 -3.74 1.35
CA LEU A 31 14.04 -3.29 2.73
C LEU A 31 14.49 -1.85 2.99
N ARG A 32 15.61 -1.42 2.41
CA ARG A 32 16.16 -0.07 2.58
C ARG A 32 15.35 0.98 1.81
N HIS A 33 14.84 0.64 0.62
CA HIS A 33 14.21 1.61 -0.29
C HIS A 33 12.69 1.63 -0.15
N ARG A 34 12.05 0.49 0.21
CA ARG A 34 10.62 0.47 0.42
C ARG A 34 10.18 1.52 1.45
N LYS A 35 9.31 2.37 1.05
CA LYS A 35 8.64 3.38 1.89
C LYS A 35 7.13 3.36 1.65
N SER A 36 6.37 4.05 2.48
CA SER A 36 4.95 4.31 2.22
C SER A 36 4.83 5.44 1.20
N CYS A 37 4.58 5.08 -0.05
CA CYS A 37 4.34 6.04 -1.14
C CYS A 37 2.98 6.71 -0.95
N ARG A 38 2.92 8.05 -1.01
CA ARG A 38 1.71 8.84 -0.77
C ARG A 38 1.38 9.81 -1.91
N ALA A 39 1.96 9.58 -3.07
CA ALA A 39 1.60 10.20 -4.35
C ALA A 39 2.01 9.24 -5.47
N PHE A 40 1.07 8.86 -6.30
CA PHE A 40 1.30 7.91 -7.38
C PHE A 40 1.02 8.59 -8.72
N LEU A 41 1.77 8.18 -9.75
CA LEU A 41 1.53 8.55 -11.12
C LEU A 41 0.23 7.90 -11.63
N ASP A 42 -0.48 8.60 -12.50
CA ASP A 42 -1.61 8.04 -13.26
C ASP A 42 -1.08 7.14 -14.38
N ARG A 43 -0.56 6.00 -13.97
CA ARG A 43 0.03 4.99 -14.84
C ARG A 43 -0.47 3.61 -14.41
N PRO A 44 -1.14 2.85 -15.30
CA PRO A 44 -1.65 1.54 -14.97
C PRO A 44 -0.51 0.56 -14.64
N VAL A 45 -0.77 -0.33 -13.69
CA VAL A 45 0.10 -1.49 -13.39
C VAL A 45 -0.37 -2.65 -14.26
N ASP A 46 0.57 -3.33 -14.90
CA ASP A 46 0.26 -4.52 -15.69
C ASP A 46 -0.38 -5.62 -14.83
N GLY A 47 -1.56 -6.08 -15.23
CA GLY A 47 -2.34 -7.02 -14.44
C GLY A 47 -1.68 -8.40 -14.31
N LYS A 48 -0.88 -8.83 -15.30
CA LYS A 48 -0.14 -10.10 -15.23
C LYS A 48 1.01 -9.98 -14.24
N LEU A 49 1.72 -8.84 -14.27
CA LEU A 49 2.77 -8.55 -13.30
C LEU A 49 2.21 -8.51 -11.88
N LEU A 50 1.10 -7.81 -11.66
CA LEU A 50 0.45 -7.74 -10.35
C LEU A 50 0.06 -9.13 -9.83
N ARG A 51 -0.52 -9.97 -10.68
CA ARG A 51 -0.85 -11.36 -10.33
C ARG A 51 0.38 -12.16 -9.94
N THR A 52 1.46 -12.06 -10.72
CA THR A 52 2.73 -12.73 -10.43
C THR A 52 3.31 -12.28 -9.08
N ILE A 53 3.28 -10.98 -8.78
CA ILE A 53 3.75 -10.43 -7.50
C ILE A 53 2.94 -10.99 -6.33
N ILE A 54 1.61 -11.03 -6.44
CA ILE A 54 0.72 -11.56 -5.40
C ILE A 54 0.95 -13.07 -5.20
N GLU A 55 1.09 -13.82 -6.29
CA GLU A 55 1.39 -15.25 -6.24
C GLU A 55 2.74 -15.53 -5.56
N GLN A 56 3.78 -14.78 -5.89
CA GLN A 56 5.07 -14.89 -5.22
C GLN A 56 4.98 -14.50 -3.74
N ALA A 57 4.20 -13.47 -3.39
CA ALA A 57 3.99 -13.06 -2.00
C ALA A 57 3.32 -14.15 -1.15
N SER A 58 2.52 -15.04 -1.74
CA SER A 58 1.88 -16.16 -1.06
C SER A 58 2.88 -17.21 -0.54
N ARG A 59 4.17 -17.10 -0.89
CA ARG A 59 5.25 -17.88 -0.27
C ARG A 59 5.60 -17.41 1.15
N ALA A 60 4.98 -16.33 1.64
CA ALA A 60 5.09 -15.95 3.04
C ALA A 60 4.73 -17.14 3.96
N PRO A 61 5.46 -17.35 5.06
CA PRO A 61 5.12 -18.40 6.00
C PRO A 61 3.81 -18.06 6.73
N SER A 62 3.11 -19.08 7.17
CA SER A 62 1.97 -18.96 8.09
C SER A 62 1.95 -20.11 9.07
N ASN A 63 1.46 -19.86 10.28
CA ASN A 63 1.37 -20.87 11.33
C ASN A 63 0.47 -22.03 10.84
N GLY A 64 0.98 -23.25 10.93
CA GLY A 64 0.29 -24.43 10.41
C GLY A 64 -0.02 -24.38 8.91
N ASN A 65 0.64 -23.49 8.15
CA ASN A 65 0.36 -23.24 6.73
C ASN A 65 -1.09 -22.84 6.44
N LEU A 66 -1.73 -22.11 7.35
CA LEU A 66 -3.14 -21.71 7.25
C LEU A 66 -3.43 -20.71 6.13
N GLN A 67 -2.43 -19.91 5.71
CA GLN A 67 -2.53 -18.95 4.61
C GLN A 67 -3.78 -18.05 4.72
N PRO A 68 -3.92 -17.28 5.82
CA PRO A 68 -5.19 -16.65 6.23
C PRO A 68 -5.59 -15.43 5.41
N TRP A 69 -4.77 -15.01 4.48
CA TRP A 69 -5.00 -13.80 3.68
C TRP A 69 -6.06 -14.00 2.62
N GLN A 70 -7.02 -13.10 2.59
CA GLN A 70 -8.02 -12.97 1.53
C GLN A 70 -7.87 -11.58 0.91
N LEU A 71 -7.75 -11.50 -0.42
CA LEU A 71 -7.49 -10.25 -1.11
C LEU A 71 -8.56 -9.93 -2.12
N PHE A 72 -9.04 -8.68 -2.10
CA PHE A 72 -9.87 -8.10 -3.14
C PHE A 72 -9.09 -6.98 -3.82
N ILE A 73 -8.90 -7.07 -5.12
CA ILE A 73 -8.09 -6.15 -5.90
C ILE A 73 -9.01 -5.35 -6.80
N LEU A 74 -9.04 -4.02 -6.60
CA LEU A 74 -9.81 -3.10 -7.40
C LEU A 74 -8.88 -2.25 -8.28
N THR A 75 -9.28 -2.11 -9.54
CA THR A 75 -8.60 -1.27 -10.54
C THR A 75 -9.66 -0.56 -11.38
N GLY A 76 -9.26 0.40 -12.22
CA GLY A 76 -10.16 1.06 -13.18
C GLY A 76 -11.44 1.60 -12.52
N ASP A 77 -12.58 1.36 -13.17
CA ASP A 77 -13.87 1.91 -12.75
C ASP A 77 -14.34 1.43 -11.36
N ALA A 78 -14.02 0.17 -11.00
CA ALA A 78 -14.37 -0.34 -9.67
C ALA A 78 -13.65 0.44 -8.56
N LEU A 79 -12.36 0.71 -8.73
CA LEU A 79 -11.59 1.53 -7.78
C LEU A 79 -12.03 3.00 -7.81
N ALA A 80 -12.34 3.54 -8.98
CA ALA A 80 -12.82 4.91 -9.13
C ALA A 80 -14.17 5.10 -8.41
N SER A 81 -15.09 4.13 -8.55
CA SER A 81 -16.39 4.15 -7.87
C SER A 81 -16.25 4.11 -6.35
N LEU A 82 -15.37 3.24 -5.82
CA LEU A 82 -15.10 3.21 -4.37
C LEU A 82 -14.51 4.53 -3.88
N LYS A 83 -13.54 5.11 -4.58
CA LYS A 83 -12.95 6.43 -4.24
C LYS A 83 -14.02 7.52 -4.22
N ALA A 84 -14.95 7.52 -5.20
CA ALA A 84 -16.04 8.48 -5.26
C ALA A 84 -16.99 8.32 -4.06
N ALA A 85 -17.48 7.10 -3.79
CA ALA A 85 -18.36 6.82 -2.66
C ALA A 85 -17.73 7.22 -1.32
N THR A 86 -16.45 6.93 -1.11
CA THR A 86 -15.73 7.30 0.11
C THR A 86 -15.57 8.81 0.24
N ARG A 87 -15.24 9.50 -0.85
CA ARG A 87 -15.16 10.97 -0.88
C ARG A 87 -16.51 11.60 -0.54
N ASP A 88 -17.60 11.07 -1.10
CA ASP A 88 -18.95 11.60 -0.87
C ASP A 88 -19.39 11.38 0.58
N THR A 89 -19.08 10.24 1.19
CA THR A 89 -19.26 9.98 2.63
C THR A 89 -18.61 11.09 3.48
N VAL A 90 -17.35 11.41 3.18
CA VAL A 90 -16.60 12.48 3.89
C VAL A 90 -17.20 13.87 3.63
N ALA A 91 -17.51 14.19 2.36
CA ALA A 91 -18.03 15.51 1.97
C ALA A 91 -19.41 15.80 2.58
N GLN A 92 -20.24 14.77 2.74
CA GLN A 92 -21.60 14.88 3.32
C GLN A 92 -21.60 14.74 4.85
N ASN A 93 -20.42 14.66 5.49
CA ASN A 93 -20.28 14.42 6.93
C ASN A 93 -21.09 13.19 7.41
N GLN A 94 -21.21 12.17 6.56
CA GLN A 94 -21.86 10.92 6.96
C GLN A 94 -21.02 10.23 8.05
N PRO A 95 -21.67 9.46 8.95
CA PRO A 95 -20.94 8.66 9.93
C PRO A 95 -19.98 7.71 9.24
N LEU A 96 -18.75 7.66 9.74
CA LEU A 96 -17.78 6.65 9.30
C LEU A 96 -18.10 5.31 9.96
N SER A 97 -17.76 4.22 9.31
CA SER A 97 -17.85 2.89 9.91
C SER A 97 -17.00 2.84 11.19
N THR A 98 -17.52 2.22 12.24
CA THR A 98 -16.70 1.91 13.41
C THR A 98 -15.75 0.78 13.06
N PRO A 99 -14.42 0.97 13.14
CA PRO A 99 -13.48 -0.09 12.83
C PRO A 99 -13.78 -1.36 13.63
N GLU A 100 -13.73 -2.50 12.96
CA GLU A 100 -14.06 -3.80 13.56
C GLU A 100 -12.96 -4.28 14.53
N TYR A 101 -11.82 -3.61 14.53
CA TYR A 101 -10.73 -3.80 15.51
C TYR A 101 -10.04 -2.46 15.81
N ALA A 102 -9.38 -2.35 16.94
CA ALA A 102 -8.66 -1.15 17.32
C ALA A 102 -7.36 -1.02 16.50
N VAL A 103 -7.33 -0.11 15.51
CA VAL A 103 -6.10 0.20 14.75
C VAL A 103 -4.98 0.68 15.69
N TYR A 104 -5.34 1.45 16.71
CA TYR A 104 -4.47 1.82 17.81
C TYR A 104 -5.19 1.58 19.14
N PRO A 105 -4.53 0.95 20.12
CA PRO A 105 -5.10 0.84 21.48
C PRO A 105 -5.24 2.21 22.13
N LYS A 106 -6.18 2.35 23.05
CA LYS A 106 -6.38 3.56 23.86
C LYS A 106 -6.36 3.19 25.35
N PRO A 107 -5.41 3.70 26.15
CA PRO A 107 -4.33 4.63 25.76
C PRO A 107 -3.20 3.95 25.00
N LEU A 108 -2.54 4.70 24.10
CA LEU A 108 -1.29 4.26 23.48
C LEU A 108 -0.12 4.62 24.43
N LYS A 109 0.81 3.68 24.67
CA LYS A 109 1.99 3.96 25.51
C LYS A 109 2.81 5.12 24.93
N THR A 110 3.39 5.95 25.79
CA THR A 110 4.09 7.19 25.45
C THR A 110 5.15 6.98 24.34
N VAL A 111 5.94 5.92 24.41
CA VAL A 111 6.98 5.66 23.39
C VAL A 111 6.40 5.42 21.99
N PHE A 112 5.27 4.73 21.87
CA PHE A 112 4.60 4.47 20.60
C PHE A 112 3.88 5.70 20.09
N ASP A 113 3.25 6.46 20.99
CA ASP A 113 2.57 7.71 20.64
C ASP A 113 3.57 8.77 20.16
N ALA A 114 4.72 8.89 20.80
CA ALA A 114 5.80 9.78 20.36
C ALA A 114 6.29 9.44 18.95
N ARG A 115 6.49 8.15 18.63
CA ARG A 115 6.88 7.70 17.28
C ARG A 115 5.79 8.00 16.24
N ARG A 116 4.52 7.78 16.61
CA ARG A 116 3.37 8.09 15.74
C ARG A 116 3.26 9.60 15.50
N PHE A 117 3.47 10.40 16.53
CA PHE A 117 3.48 11.85 16.43
C PHE A 117 4.62 12.34 15.54
N ALA A 118 5.85 11.86 15.74
CA ALA A 118 7.04 12.25 14.98
C ALA A 118 6.86 12.05 13.49
N ILE A 119 6.41 10.86 13.04
CA ILE A 119 6.18 10.62 11.61
C ILE A 119 5.06 11.50 11.05
N GLY A 120 4.04 11.82 11.85
CA GLY A 120 2.99 12.76 11.45
C GLY A 120 3.54 14.16 11.20
N GLU A 121 4.37 14.69 12.11
CA GLU A 121 5.01 16.00 11.92
C GLU A 121 6.02 16.02 10.77
N ASP A 122 6.77 14.93 10.54
CA ASP A 122 7.67 14.82 9.39
C ASP A 122 6.91 14.92 8.05
N ILE A 123 5.75 14.30 7.95
CA ILE A 123 4.89 14.39 6.76
C ILE A 123 4.49 15.86 6.50
N TYR A 124 4.01 16.56 7.52
CA TYR A 124 3.57 17.95 7.35
C TYR A 124 4.72 18.91 7.13
N ARG A 125 5.86 18.67 7.77
CA ARG A 125 7.09 19.47 7.56
C ARG A 125 7.57 19.39 6.12
N VAL A 126 7.63 18.20 5.53
CA VAL A 126 8.04 18.01 4.12
C VAL A 126 7.06 18.68 3.16
N LEU A 127 5.80 18.78 3.53
CA LEU A 127 4.76 19.46 2.74
C LEU A 127 4.70 20.98 2.99
N GLY A 128 5.47 21.51 3.93
CA GLY A 128 5.38 22.92 4.32
C GLY A 128 4.07 23.30 5.01
N ILE A 129 3.36 22.32 5.62
CA ILE A 129 2.08 22.55 6.29
C ILE A 129 2.32 22.82 7.77
N ALA A 130 2.03 24.04 8.21
CA ALA A 130 2.17 24.46 9.59
C ALA A 130 1.25 23.66 10.54
N ARG A 131 1.61 23.59 11.84
CA ARG A 131 0.85 22.84 12.85
C ARG A 131 -0.55 23.44 13.07
N GLU A 132 -0.67 24.73 12.94
CA GLU A 132 -1.90 25.51 13.12
C GLU A 132 -2.83 25.35 11.93
N ASP A 133 -2.31 25.04 10.75
CA ASP A 133 -3.11 24.84 9.52
C ASP A 133 -3.83 23.50 9.53
N LYS A 134 -4.88 23.44 10.36
CA LYS A 134 -5.73 22.24 10.50
C LYS A 134 -6.48 21.89 9.23
N ALA A 135 -6.75 22.87 8.37
CA ALA A 135 -7.47 22.66 7.11
C ALA A 135 -6.59 21.87 6.12
N SER A 136 -5.37 22.33 5.85
CA SER A 136 -4.42 21.65 4.97
C SER A 136 -4.01 20.27 5.52
N ARG A 137 -3.87 20.13 6.86
CA ARG A 137 -3.61 18.82 7.50
C ARG A 137 -4.77 17.84 7.26
N ARG A 138 -6.03 18.28 7.40
CA ARG A 138 -7.20 17.45 7.09
C ARG A 138 -7.28 17.10 5.61
N ALA A 139 -7.04 18.07 4.72
CA ALA A 139 -7.03 17.83 3.28
C ALA A 139 -5.95 16.80 2.87
N GLN A 140 -4.75 16.88 3.45
CA GLN A 140 -3.71 15.88 3.22
C GLN A 140 -4.11 14.50 3.74
N PHE A 141 -4.70 14.42 4.93
CA PHE A 141 -5.17 13.17 5.50
C PHE A 141 -6.28 12.53 4.66
N ALA A 142 -7.18 13.34 4.10
CA ALA A 142 -8.29 12.89 3.23
C ALA A 142 -7.80 12.22 1.93
N LYS A 143 -6.55 12.46 1.49
CA LYS A 143 -5.97 11.76 0.33
C LYS A 143 -5.86 10.24 0.51
N ASN A 144 -5.94 9.74 1.75
CA ASN A 144 -6.06 8.30 2.01
C ASN A 144 -7.31 7.70 1.32
N ALA A 145 -8.44 8.42 1.34
CA ALA A 145 -9.68 8.00 0.68
C ALA A 145 -9.55 7.86 -0.85
N LEU A 146 -8.53 8.50 -1.43
CA LEU A 146 -8.22 8.45 -2.86
C LEU A 146 -7.09 7.46 -3.18
N MET A 147 -6.67 6.59 -2.23
CA MET A 147 -5.50 5.75 -2.39
C MET A 147 -4.25 6.53 -2.83
N PHE A 148 -4.15 7.83 -2.48
CA PHE A 148 -3.09 8.73 -2.96
C PHE A 148 -2.93 8.76 -4.49
N ASN A 149 -4.01 8.56 -5.23
CA ASN A 149 -4.11 8.40 -6.69
C ASN A 149 -3.55 7.08 -7.26
N ALA A 150 -3.21 6.10 -6.43
CA ALA A 150 -2.77 4.81 -6.93
C ALA A 150 -3.80 4.18 -7.90
N PRO A 151 -3.33 3.53 -8.98
CA PRO A 151 -4.20 2.86 -9.97
C PRO A 151 -4.71 1.51 -9.48
N VAL A 152 -4.15 0.96 -8.38
CA VAL A 152 -4.55 -0.32 -7.80
C VAL A 152 -4.81 -0.14 -6.31
N GLY A 153 -5.97 -0.61 -5.86
CA GLY A 153 -6.33 -0.79 -4.45
C GLY A 153 -6.43 -2.28 -4.12
N VAL A 154 -5.61 -2.76 -3.20
CA VAL A 154 -5.72 -4.11 -2.65
C VAL A 154 -6.33 -3.99 -1.26
N PHE A 155 -7.43 -4.72 -1.02
CA PHE A 155 -8.08 -4.79 0.28
C PHE A 155 -7.83 -6.16 0.88
N ALA A 156 -7.09 -6.19 1.97
CA ALA A 156 -6.70 -7.41 2.67
C ALA A 156 -7.70 -7.70 3.79
N TYR A 157 -8.26 -8.86 3.74
CA TYR A 157 -9.21 -9.38 4.71
C TYR A 157 -8.64 -10.59 5.44
N ILE A 158 -9.20 -10.86 6.60
CA ILE A 158 -8.94 -12.05 7.42
C ILE A 158 -10.28 -12.60 7.91
N ASP A 159 -10.39 -13.92 8.01
CA ASP A 159 -11.56 -14.58 8.58
C ASP A 159 -11.72 -14.20 10.06
N ARG A 160 -12.96 -13.88 10.48
CA ARG A 160 -13.30 -13.41 11.83
C ARG A 160 -13.07 -14.47 12.91
N SER A 161 -13.03 -15.75 12.55
CA SER A 161 -12.73 -16.83 13.48
C SER A 161 -11.26 -16.93 13.86
N LEU A 162 -10.39 -16.24 13.11
CA LEU A 162 -8.95 -16.27 13.30
C LEU A 162 -8.48 -15.28 14.36
N SER A 163 -7.31 -15.55 14.97
CA SER A 163 -6.79 -14.80 16.11
C SER A 163 -5.43 -14.18 15.82
N TYR A 164 -4.76 -13.68 16.87
CA TYR A 164 -3.50 -12.92 16.78
C TYR A 164 -2.39 -13.61 15.99
N GLY A 165 -2.31 -14.95 16.03
CA GLY A 165 -1.32 -15.70 15.25
C GLY A 165 -1.48 -15.46 13.76
N GLN A 166 -2.70 -15.48 13.26
CA GLN A 166 -2.99 -15.32 11.85
C GLN A 166 -2.91 -13.85 11.39
N TRP A 167 -3.07 -12.91 12.32
CA TRP A 167 -2.76 -11.51 12.06
C TRP A 167 -1.26 -11.28 11.84
N MET A 168 -0.39 -12.00 12.56
CA MET A 168 1.06 -12.01 12.29
C MET A 168 1.34 -12.60 10.91
N ASP A 169 0.68 -13.71 10.54
CA ASP A 169 0.81 -14.34 9.23
C ASP A 169 0.42 -13.38 8.10
N LEU A 170 -0.71 -12.68 8.26
CA LEU A 170 -1.15 -11.64 7.31
C LEU A 170 -0.12 -10.51 7.20
N GLY A 171 0.48 -10.08 8.32
CA GLY A 171 1.54 -9.08 8.33
C GLY A 171 2.78 -9.53 7.54
N MET A 172 3.18 -10.80 7.66
CA MET A 172 4.29 -11.39 6.90
C MET A 172 3.97 -11.44 5.39
N PHE A 173 2.74 -11.80 5.03
CA PHE A 173 2.29 -11.75 3.63
C PHE A 173 2.33 -10.32 3.06
N LEU A 174 1.76 -9.35 3.77
CA LEU A 174 1.73 -7.95 3.33
C LEU A 174 3.14 -7.37 3.18
N GLN A 175 4.07 -7.69 4.09
CA GLN A 175 5.47 -7.28 3.95
C GLN A 175 6.12 -7.92 2.73
N SER A 176 5.90 -9.21 2.49
CA SER A 176 6.41 -9.91 1.30
C SER A 176 5.89 -9.28 0.02
N LEU A 177 4.58 -8.95 -0.04
CA LEU A 177 3.96 -8.28 -1.16
C LEU A 177 4.59 -6.90 -1.42
N MET A 178 4.79 -6.09 -0.38
CA MET A 178 5.40 -4.76 -0.51
C MET A 178 6.86 -4.82 -0.95
N LEU A 179 7.64 -5.81 -0.50
CA LEU A 179 9.02 -6.01 -0.93
C LEU A 179 9.12 -6.43 -2.40
N LEU A 180 8.22 -7.32 -2.83
CA LEU A 180 8.14 -7.73 -4.23
C LEU A 180 7.68 -6.58 -5.14
N CYS A 181 6.76 -5.74 -4.68
CA CYS A 181 6.41 -4.51 -5.41
C CYS A 181 7.68 -3.65 -5.62
N GLU A 182 8.44 -3.38 -4.56
CA GLU A 182 9.69 -2.60 -4.64
C GLU A 182 10.69 -3.23 -5.61
N ASP A 183 10.91 -4.55 -5.51
CA ASP A 183 11.79 -5.27 -6.43
C ASP A 183 11.36 -5.10 -7.90
N HIS A 184 10.07 -4.95 -8.16
CA HIS A 184 9.53 -4.70 -9.50
C HIS A 184 9.43 -3.22 -9.88
N GLY A 185 9.96 -2.29 -9.07
CA GLY A 185 9.89 -0.85 -9.29
C GLY A 185 8.46 -0.30 -9.16
N ILE A 186 7.64 -0.97 -8.35
CA ILE A 186 6.27 -0.59 -8.02
C ILE A 186 6.24 -0.16 -6.56
N ALA A 187 5.72 1.03 -6.32
CA ALA A 187 5.56 1.57 -4.98
C ALA A 187 4.27 1.08 -4.31
N SER A 188 4.26 1.11 -2.97
CA SER A 188 3.10 0.70 -2.19
C SER A 188 2.89 1.55 -0.94
N CYS A 189 1.65 1.55 -0.42
CA CYS A 189 1.32 2.18 0.87
C CYS A 189 0.20 1.41 1.56
N ALA A 190 0.51 0.75 2.67
CA ALA A 190 -0.50 0.13 3.53
C ALA A 190 -1.27 1.21 4.30
N GLN A 191 -2.60 1.08 4.36
CA GLN A 191 -3.52 2.08 4.88
C GLN A 191 -4.54 1.46 5.84
N GLY A 192 -4.30 1.61 7.15
CA GLY A 192 -5.33 1.31 8.17
C GLY A 192 -6.54 2.24 8.08
N TYR A 193 -6.46 3.34 7.34
CA TYR A 193 -7.54 4.29 7.11
C TYR A 193 -8.82 3.62 6.60
N TRP A 194 -8.72 2.60 5.75
CA TRP A 194 -9.85 1.94 5.13
C TRP A 194 -10.74 1.16 6.10
N THR A 195 -10.26 0.87 7.30
CA THR A 195 -11.08 0.24 8.34
C THR A 195 -12.22 1.14 8.81
N PHE A 196 -12.10 2.47 8.66
CA PHE A 196 -13.17 3.43 8.90
C PHE A 196 -14.20 3.50 7.76
N PHE A 197 -13.97 2.78 6.68
CA PHE A 197 -14.80 2.70 5.49
C PHE A 197 -15.07 1.26 5.08
N HIS A 198 -15.01 0.32 6.05
CA HIS A 198 -15.13 -1.11 5.75
C HIS A 198 -16.47 -1.44 5.08
N ASP A 199 -17.57 -0.72 5.38
CA ASP A 199 -18.86 -0.89 4.72
C ASP A 199 -18.80 -0.49 3.23
N ASN A 200 -18.17 0.65 2.92
CA ASN A 200 -17.96 1.07 1.52
C ASN A 200 -17.09 0.06 0.76
N VAL A 201 -16.03 -0.45 1.41
CA VAL A 201 -15.13 -1.44 0.81
C VAL A 201 -15.88 -2.76 0.60
N ARG A 202 -16.68 -3.21 1.57
CA ARG A 202 -17.50 -4.42 1.45
C ARG A 202 -18.50 -4.31 0.30
N ALA A 203 -19.20 -3.18 0.20
CA ALA A 203 -20.13 -2.92 -0.90
C ALA A 203 -19.44 -2.95 -2.28
N ALA A 204 -18.20 -2.44 -2.38
CA ALA A 204 -17.43 -2.40 -3.62
C ALA A 204 -16.78 -3.76 -3.98
N THR A 205 -16.47 -4.59 -2.98
CA THR A 205 -15.75 -5.85 -3.18
C THR A 205 -16.67 -7.08 -3.20
N GLY A 206 -17.86 -6.98 -2.60
CA GLY A 206 -18.73 -8.12 -2.35
C GLY A 206 -18.15 -9.11 -1.32
N ALA A 207 -17.23 -8.64 -0.46
CA ALA A 207 -16.59 -9.49 0.53
C ALA A 207 -17.64 -10.11 1.48
N PRO A 208 -17.59 -11.44 1.74
CA PRO A 208 -18.49 -12.13 2.66
C PRO A 208 -18.45 -11.57 4.09
N ASP A 209 -19.54 -11.77 4.85
CA ASP A 209 -19.67 -11.23 6.20
C ASP A 209 -18.76 -11.89 7.24
N ASP A 210 -18.28 -13.09 6.99
CA ASP A 210 -17.30 -13.81 7.80
C ASP A 210 -15.89 -13.27 7.65
N LEU A 211 -15.65 -12.36 6.71
CA LEU A 211 -14.37 -11.67 6.53
C LEU A 211 -14.39 -10.30 7.22
N MET A 212 -13.26 -9.95 7.84
CA MET A 212 -12.98 -8.65 8.43
C MET A 212 -11.89 -7.93 7.66
N LEU A 213 -12.13 -6.66 7.32
CA LEU A 213 -11.14 -5.84 6.61
C LEU A 213 -9.96 -5.50 7.54
N ALA A 214 -8.78 -6.03 7.22
CA ALA A 214 -7.57 -5.74 7.97
C ALA A 214 -6.92 -4.41 7.54
N CYS A 215 -6.78 -4.16 6.25
CA CYS A 215 -6.28 -2.87 5.73
C CYS A 215 -6.50 -2.76 4.23
N GLY A 216 -6.32 -1.54 3.70
CA GLY A 216 -6.10 -1.30 2.29
C GLY A 216 -4.60 -1.19 1.98
N LEU A 217 -4.22 -1.47 0.74
CA LEU A 217 -2.87 -1.27 0.22
C LEU A 217 -2.96 -0.60 -1.15
N ALA A 218 -2.48 0.64 -1.24
CA ALA A 218 -2.33 1.35 -2.50
C ALA A 218 -1.09 0.84 -3.23
N ILE A 219 -1.21 0.56 -4.54
CA ILE A 219 -0.11 0.05 -5.37
C ILE A 219 -0.09 0.83 -6.70
N GLY A 220 1.10 1.25 -7.13
CA GLY A 220 1.29 2.00 -8.37
C GLY A 220 2.73 2.43 -8.58
N PHE A 221 2.96 3.31 -9.53
CA PHE A 221 4.27 3.91 -9.75
C PHE A 221 4.40 5.19 -8.93
N GLU A 222 5.52 5.34 -8.23
CA GLU A 222 5.80 6.52 -7.41
C GLU A 222 5.89 7.78 -8.29
N ASP A 223 5.22 8.86 -7.86
CA ASP A 223 5.53 10.21 -8.29
C ASP A 223 6.74 10.71 -7.49
N THR A 224 7.93 10.63 -8.10
CA THR A 224 9.21 11.00 -7.48
C THR A 224 9.34 12.51 -7.29
N ASP A 225 8.57 13.32 -8.00
CA ASP A 225 8.60 14.79 -7.88
C ASP A 225 7.74 15.26 -6.70
N ALA A 226 6.79 14.45 -6.25
CA ALA A 226 5.92 14.77 -5.14
C ALA A 226 6.69 14.86 -3.81
N PRO A 227 6.68 16.03 -3.12
CA PRO A 227 7.42 16.22 -1.87
C PRO A 227 7.11 15.18 -0.80
N ILE A 228 5.85 14.74 -0.71
CA ILE A 228 5.39 13.75 0.29
C ILE A 228 6.16 12.43 0.22
N ASN A 229 6.65 12.06 -0.96
CA ASN A 229 7.40 10.82 -1.16
C ASN A 229 8.87 10.92 -0.73
N ARG A 230 9.32 12.09 -0.31
CA ARG A 230 10.65 12.29 0.32
C ARG A 230 10.68 11.91 1.80
N VAL A 231 9.52 11.56 2.37
CA VAL A 231 9.43 11.17 3.78
C VAL A 231 10.03 9.77 3.99
N HIS A 232 11.09 9.71 4.78
CA HIS A 232 11.69 8.48 5.29
C HIS A 232 11.46 8.39 6.79
N SER A 233 10.70 7.37 7.22
CA SER A 233 10.42 7.18 8.65
C SER A 233 11.64 6.62 9.37
N ALA A 234 12.01 7.26 10.48
CA ALA A 234 13.05 6.76 11.38
C ALA A 234 12.71 5.36 11.95
N ARG A 235 13.73 4.68 12.42
CA ARG A 235 13.60 3.41 13.14
C ARG A 235 14.26 3.53 14.51
N ALA A 236 13.74 2.78 15.47
CA ALA A 236 14.38 2.61 16.78
C ALA A 236 15.78 2.00 16.62
N LYS A 237 16.69 2.34 17.50
CA LYS A 237 18.00 1.67 17.56
C LYS A 237 17.82 0.24 18.05
N ILE A 238 18.74 -0.65 17.66
CA ILE A 238 18.62 -2.06 17.98
C ILE A 238 18.46 -2.33 19.48
N ASP A 239 19.18 -1.59 20.30
CA ASP A 239 19.16 -1.73 21.76
C ASP A 239 17.83 -1.31 22.41
N GLU A 240 16.95 -0.63 21.66
CA GLU A 240 15.61 -0.26 22.15
C GLU A 240 14.59 -1.40 22.02
N PHE A 241 14.89 -2.45 21.24
CA PHE A 241 13.92 -3.52 20.96
C PHE A 241 14.52 -4.92 20.92
N ALA A 242 15.84 -5.08 20.99
CA ALA A 242 16.51 -6.38 21.01
C ALA A 242 17.44 -6.46 22.22
N THR A 243 17.36 -7.58 22.95
CA THR A 243 18.28 -7.93 24.04
C THR A 243 19.05 -9.17 23.62
N PHE A 244 20.37 -9.08 23.62
CA PHE A 244 21.26 -10.23 23.37
C PHE A 244 21.58 -10.86 24.73
N ILE A 245 21.38 -12.17 24.83
CA ILE A 245 21.67 -12.97 26.03
C ILE A 245 22.66 -14.05 25.59
N ASP A 246 23.86 -13.97 26.13
CA ASP A 246 24.98 -14.89 25.86
C ASP A 246 25.02 -16.03 26.87
#